data_e59bf2e550799c835d772cd38b8e8176
#
_entry.id   e59bf2e550799c835d772cd38b8e8176
#
_cell.length_a   1.000
_cell.length_b   1.000
_cell.length_c   1.000
_cell.angle_alpha   90.00
_cell.angle_beta   90.00
_cell.angle_gamma   90.00
#
_symmetry.space_group_name_H-M   'P 1'
#
loop_
_entity.id
_entity.type
_entity.pdbx_description
1 polymer ?
#
loop_
_entity_poly.entity_id
_entity_poly.type
_entity_poly.pdbx_seq_one_letter_code
_entity_poly.pdbx_strand_id
1 'polypeptide(L)'
;VTELLFGTGGVPHSARQQTTVSGIERIYELGLGCMELEFVHGVRMSETAAYQVAETAARTGIKLSAHAPYFINLNAREPEKIEKSKERILETARIASLCGAESIVFHAAFYLGDPPQQTYQTVKKHLAEILDQLKDEHPKVWLRPEVTGKASQFGTIAEILKLSTELEGLAPCIDFAHWHARTGESNSYPEFASVLKQIKESLGQAALTNMHIHLSGIRYSQKGELGHLDLRDSDLKYTELLQALKDH
;
A
#
# COMPACT_ATOMS: atom_id res chain seq x y z
N VAL A 1 -9.57 16.10 -14.87
CA VAL A 1 -9.92 15.67 -13.50
C VAL A 1 -9.57 14.20 -13.43
N THR A 2 -8.63 13.84 -12.56
CA THR A 2 -8.29 12.43 -12.32
C THR A 2 -9.44 11.84 -11.48
N GLU A 3 -10.08 10.81 -11.98
CA GLU A 3 -11.20 10.16 -11.29
C GLU A 3 -10.64 9.26 -10.17
N LEU A 4 -11.28 9.29 -8.99
CA LEU A 4 -10.95 8.37 -7.89
C LEU A 4 -11.46 6.97 -8.27
N LEU A 5 -10.54 6.00 -8.37
CA LEU A 5 -10.88 4.63 -8.67
C LEU A 5 -11.17 3.84 -7.39
N PHE A 6 -12.19 3.03 -7.42
CA PHE A 6 -12.52 2.08 -6.36
C PHE A 6 -12.24 0.65 -6.81
N GLY A 7 -11.81 -0.19 -5.89
CA GLY A 7 -11.50 -1.59 -6.18
C GLY A 7 -11.41 -2.45 -4.93
N THR A 8 -10.87 -3.65 -5.06
CA THR A 8 -10.70 -4.58 -3.94
C THR A 8 -9.24 -4.92 -3.71
N GLY A 9 -8.87 -5.12 -2.42
CA GLY A 9 -7.71 -5.91 -2.05
C GLY A 9 -8.01 -7.37 -2.32
N GLY A 10 -7.30 -7.96 -3.28
CA GLY A 10 -7.52 -9.34 -3.70
C GLY A 10 -8.71 -9.57 -4.62
N VAL A 11 -8.88 -10.85 -4.97
CA VAL A 11 -9.97 -11.33 -5.84
C VAL A 11 -11.31 -11.17 -5.13
N PRO A 12 -12.31 -10.50 -5.74
CA PRO A 12 -13.63 -10.37 -5.14
C PRO A 12 -14.27 -11.73 -4.83
N HIS A 13 -14.92 -11.86 -3.67
CA HIS A 13 -15.64 -13.10 -3.31
C HIS A 13 -16.69 -13.54 -4.35
N SER A 14 -17.25 -12.58 -5.09
CA SER A 14 -18.24 -12.82 -6.14
C SER A 14 -17.64 -13.18 -7.51
N ALA A 15 -16.30 -13.32 -7.63
CA ALA A 15 -15.66 -13.80 -8.84
C ALA A 15 -16.04 -15.26 -9.12
N ARG A 16 -16.15 -15.61 -10.40
CA ARG A 16 -16.54 -16.99 -10.82
C ARG A 16 -15.52 -18.03 -10.39
N GLN A 17 -14.26 -17.65 -10.38
CA GLN A 17 -13.13 -18.46 -9.89
C GLN A 17 -12.22 -17.58 -9.02
N GLN A 18 -11.55 -18.18 -8.05
CA GLN A 18 -10.60 -17.47 -7.18
C GLN A 18 -9.23 -17.39 -7.86
N THR A 19 -9.19 -16.87 -9.10
CA THR A 19 -7.98 -16.57 -9.86
C THR A 19 -7.88 -15.08 -10.13
N THR A 20 -6.66 -14.58 -10.29
CA THR A 20 -6.42 -13.14 -10.55
C THR A 20 -7.14 -12.66 -11.82
N VAL A 21 -7.08 -13.42 -12.90
CA VAL A 21 -7.78 -13.10 -14.17
C VAL A 21 -9.29 -12.98 -13.94
N SER A 22 -9.90 -13.98 -13.29
CA SER A 22 -11.34 -13.94 -12.99
C SER A 22 -11.70 -12.81 -12.03
N GLY A 23 -10.78 -12.43 -11.13
CA GLY A 23 -10.92 -11.25 -10.26
C GLY A 23 -11.00 -9.96 -11.07
N ILE A 24 -10.07 -9.74 -11.97
CA ILE A 24 -10.04 -8.54 -12.84
C ILE A 24 -11.33 -8.45 -13.69
N GLU A 25 -11.76 -9.55 -14.28
CA GLU A 25 -13.00 -9.59 -15.03
C GLU A 25 -14.20 -9.24 -14.16
N ARG A 26 -14.21 -9.74 -12.91
CA ARG A 26 -15.28 -9.42 -11.97
C ARG A 26 -15.26 -7.96 -11.52
N ILE A 27 -14.10 -7.36 -11.30
CA ILE A 27 -13.95 -5.92 -11.03
C ILE A 27 -14.56 -5.10 -12.17
N TYR A 28 -14.26 -5.45 -13.40
CA TYR A 28 -14.84 -4.82 -14.59
C TYR A 28 -16.36 -4.95 -14.63
N GLU A 29 -16.92 -6.17 -14.42
CA GLU A 29 -18.37 -6.42 -14.37
C GLU A 29 -19.08 -5.61 -13.27
N LEU A 30 -18.40 -5.34 -12.15
CA LEU A 30 -18.92 -4.54 -11.03
C LEU A 30 -18.85 -3.03 -11.29
N GLY A 31 -18.25 -2.58 -12.41
CA GLY A 31 -18.03 -1.16 -12.69
C GLY A 31 -16.98 -0.52 -11.78
N LEU A 32 -16.08 -1.32 -11.18
CA LEU A 32 -14.94 -0.84 -10.39
C LEU A 32 -13.74 -0.59 -11.29
N GLY A 33 -12.76 0.20 -10.82
CA GLY A 33 -11.66 0.68 -11.65
C GLY A 33 -10.29 0.08 -11.34
N CYS A 34 -10.10 -0.57 -10.19
CA CYS A 34 -8.79 -1.09 -9.79
C CYS A 34 -8.89 -2.38 -8.96
N MET A 35 -7.76 -3.11 -8.87
CA MET A 35 -7.61 -4.27 -8.00
C MET A 35 -6.17 -4.36 -7.48
N GLU A 36 -6.00 -4.69 -6.22
CA GLU A 36 -4.70 -5.00 -5.64
C GLU A 36 -4.44 -6.50 -5.65
N LEU A 37 -3.28 -6.92 -6.17
CA LEU A 37 -2.83 -8.31 -6.16
C LEU A 37 -2.27 -8.65 -4.78
N GLU A 38 -2.80 -9.69 -4.12
CA GLU A 38 -2.41 -10.04 -2.77
C GLU A 38 -1.29 -11.10 -2.76
N PHE A 39 -0.04 -10.66 -2.66
CA PHE A 39 1.12 -11.54 -2.49
C PHE A 39 1.50 -11.77 -1.02
N VAL A 40 0.57 -11.60 -0.12
CA VAL A 40 0.74 -11.56 1.34
C VAL A 40 1.42 -12.82 1.94
N HIS A 41 1.32 -13.96 1.27
CA HIS A 41 1.98 -15.23 1.66
C HIS A 41 3.19 -15.60 0.78
N GLY A 42 3.67 -14.67 -0.03
CA GLY A 42 4.77 -14.85 -0.97
C GLY A 42 4.33 -14.76 -2.44
N VAL A 43 5.25 -14.34 -3.28
CA VAL A 43 5.02 -14.24 -4.73
C VAL A 43 5.08 -15.64 -5.33
N ARG A 44 3.93 -16.17 -5.74
CA ARG A 44 3.83 -17.52 -6.34
C ARG A 44 3.36 -17.48 -7.79
N MET A 45 3.22 -16.29 -8.35
CA MET A 45 2.80 -16.08 -9.73
C MET A 45 3.99 -16.30 -10.67
N SER A 46 3.81 -17.15 -11.69
CA SER A 46 4.81 -17.32 -12.75
C SER A 46 4.75 -16.12 -13.73
N GLU A 47 5.84 -15.87 -14.46
CA GLU A 47 5.87 -14.82 -15.49
C GLU A 47 4.77 -15.03 -16.54
N THR A 48 4.52 -16.27 -16.96
CA THR A 48 3.43 -16.58 -17.91
C THR A 48 2.07 -16.17 -17.37
N ALA A 49 1.81 -16.43 -16.08
CA ALA A 49 0.56 -15.99 -15.45
C ALA A 49 0.51 -14.46 -15.31
N ALA A 50 1.63 -13.82 -15.02
CA ALA A 50 1.72 -12.36 -14.93
C ALA A 50 1.39 -11.69 -16.27
N TYR A 51 1.87 -12.21 -17.38
CA TYR A 51 1.50 -11.70 -18.72
C TYR A 51 0.01 -11.87 -19.02
N GLN A 52 -0.63 -12.98 -18.63
CA GLN A 52 -2.08 -13.17 -18.78
C GLN A 52 -2.88 -12.16 -17.95
N VAL A 53 -2.38 -11.84 -16.75
CA VAL A 53 -2.95 -10.81 -15.88
C VAL A 53 -2.83 -9.44 -16.55
N ALA A 54 -1.66 -9.09 -17.08
CA ALA A 54 -1.42 -7.83 -17.78
C ALA A 54 -2.32 -7.66 -19.01
N GLU A 55 -2.47 -8.71 -19.82
CA GLU A 55 -3.36 -8.71 -20.98
C GLU A 55 -4.82 -8.47 -20.58
N THR A 56 -5.27 -9.16 -19.51
CA THR A 56 -6.63 -9.01 -19.00
C THR A 56 -6.87 -7.61 -18.46
N ALA A 57 -5.94 -7.07 -17.67
CA ALA A 57 -6.01 -5.71 -17.14
C ALA A 57 -6.05 -4.66 -18.27
N ALA A 58 -5.19 -4.79 -19.28
CA ALA A 58 -5.18 -3.90 -20.43
C ALA A 58 -6.49 -3.95 -21.23
N ARG A 59 -7.05 -5.15 -21.45
CA ARG A 59 -8.31 -5.35 -22.18
C ARG A 59 -9.50 -4.74 -21.43
N THR A 60 -9.51 -4.81 -20.11
CA THR A 60 -10.63 -4.32 -19.26
C THR A 60 -10.43 -2.86 -18.80
N GLY A 61 -9.23 -2.31 -18.93
CA GLY A 61 -8.89 -0.99 -18.43
C GLY A 61 -8.71 -0.91 -16.90
N ILE A 62 -8.68 -2.06 -16.20
CA ILE A 62 -8.53 -2.13 -14.77
C ILE A 62 -7.08 -1.81 -14.37
N LYS A 63 -6.92 -0.87 -13.43
CA LYS A 63 -5.62 -0.52 -12.84
C LYS A 63 -5.22 -1.53 -11.78
N LEU A 64 -3.95 -1.93 -11.79
CA LEU A 64 -3.43 -2.90 -10.84
C LEU A 64 -2.39 -2.26 -9.91
N SER A 65 -2.40 -2.71 -8.68
CA SER A 65 -1.32 -2.63 -7.70
C SER A 65 -1.04 -4.02 -7.13
N ALA A 66 -0.03 -4.14 -6.28
CA ALA A 66 0.22 -5.40 -5.58
C ALA A 66 0.64 -5.16 -4.14
N HIS A 67 0.16 -5.97 -3.21
CA HIS A 67 0.62 -5.99 -1.82
C HIS A 67 1.71 -7.05 -1.66
N ALA A 68 2.85 -6.65 -1.13
CA ALA A 68 3.97 -7.53 -0.86
C ALA A 68 3.73 -8.42 0.38
N PRO A 69 4.53 -9.48 0.58
CA PRO A 69 4.38 -10.39 1.72
C PRO A 69 4.45 -9.70 3.08
N TYR A 70 3.68 -10.17 4.05
CA TYR A 70 3.65 -9.64 5.43
C TYR A 70 4.97 -9.80 6.19
N PHE A 71 5.87 -10.66 5.73
CA PHE A 71 7.14 -11.00 6.41
C PHE A 71 8.29 -10.06 6.05
N ILE A 72 7.99 -8.78 5.80
CA ILE A 72 8.98 -7.73 5.54
C ILE A 72 9.30 -7.02 6.84
N ASN A 73 10.60 -6.88 7.15
CA ASN A 73 11.09 -6.05 8.24
C ASN A 73 12.51 -5.57 7.92
N LEU A 74 12.61 -4.36 7.37
CA LEU A 74 13.89 -3.72 7.02
C LEU A 74 14.69 -3.24 8.24
N ASN A 75 14.13 -3.38 9.45
CA ASN A 75 14.82 -3.12 10.73
C ASN A 75 15.05 -4.41 11.53
N ALA A 76 15.10 -5.57 10.90
CA ALA A 76 15.36 -6.82 11.60
C ALA A 76 16.76 -6.81 12.24
N ARG A 77 16.93 -7.59 13.32
CA ARG A 77 18.22 -7.70 14.02
C ARG A 77 19.22 -8.54 13.24
N GLU A 78 18.72 -9.53 12.56
CA GLU A 78 19.53 -10.48 11.80
C GLU A 78 19.69 -10.01 10.35
N PRO A 79 20.95 -9.84 9.85
CA PRO A 79 21.19 -9.41 8.46
C PRO A 79 20.47 -10.25 7.41
N GLU A 80 20.40 -11.56 7.61
CA GLU A 80 19.70 -12.48 6.70
C GLU A 80 18.20 -12.17 6.57
N LYS A 81 17.55 -11.70 7.65
CA LYS A 81 16.13 -11.31 7.62
C LYS A 81 15.93 -9.99 6.87
N ILE A 82 16.91 -9.10 6.94
CA ILE A 82 16.91 -7.86 6.16
C ILE A 82 17.02 -8.20 4.67
N GLU A 83 18.00 -9.01 4.29
CA GLU A 83 18.19 -9.40 2.88
C GLU A 83 16.93 -10.12 2.33
N LYS A 84 16.34 -11.06 3.07
CA LYS A 84 15.08 -11.69 2.69
C LYS A 84 13.92 -10.69 2.56
N SER A 85 13.92 -9.63 3.37
CA SER A 85 12.90 -8.57 3.26
C SER A 85 13.09 -7.75 1.98
N LYS A 86 14.35 -7.42 1.64
CA LYS A 86 14.70 -6.75 0.38
C LYS A 86 14.33 -7.61 -0.83
N GLU A 87 14.71 -8.90 -0.81
CA GLU A 87 14.36 -9.87 -1.87
C GLU A 87 12.83 -9.94 -2.12
N ARG A 88 12.01 -9.95 -1.04
CA ARG A 88 10.54 -9.96 -1.17
C ARG A 88 10.00 -8.72 -1.85
N ILE A 89 10.54 -7.54 -1.52
CA ILE A 89 10.13 -6.28 -2.17
C ILE A 89 10.53 -6.32 -3.64
N LEU A 90 11.76 -6.71 -3.95
CA LEU A 90 12.27 -6.81 -5.33
C LEU A 90 11.48 -7.81 -6.17
N GLU A 91 11.23 -9.01 -5.64
CA GLU A 91 10.44 -10.04 -6.32
C GLU A 91 9.01 -9.56 -6.59
N THR A 92 8.38 -8.91 -5.58
CA THR A 92 7.06 -8.31 -5.74
C THR A 92 7.06 -7.26 -6.83
N ALA A 93 8.05 -6.36 -6.85
CA ALA A 93 8.16 -5.31 -7.86
C ALA A 93 8.31 -5.88 -9.28
N ARG A 94 9.13 -6.91 -9.45
CA ARG A 94 9.36 -7.57 -10.75
C ARG A 94 8.06 -8.21 -11.27
N ILE A 95 7.40 -9.03 -10.47
CA ILE A 95 6.17 -9.72 -10.89
C ILE A 95 5.00 -8.73 -11.05
N ALA A 96 4.87 -7.75 -10.17
CA ALA A 96 3.87 -6.69 -10.30
C ALA A 96 4.05 -5.90 -11.61
N SER A 97 5.28 -5.56 -11.97
CA SER A 97 5.61 -4.90 -13.24
C SER A 97 5.20 -5.74 -14.45
N LEU A 98 5.45 -7.06 -14.43
CA LEU A 98 5.02 -7.99 -15.48
C LEU A 98 3.49 -8.10 -15.57
N CYS A 99 2.77 -7.94 -14.46
CA CYS A 99 1.31 -7.84 -14.43
C CYS A 99 0.76 -6.50 -14.97
N GLY A 100 1.63 -5.52 -15.24
CA GLY A 100 1.22 -4.16 -15.58
C GLY A 100 0.73 -3.34 -14.39
N ALA A 101 1.07 -3.75 -13.16
CA ALA A 101 0.77 -2.99 -11.95
C ALA A 101 1.63 -1.72 -11.88
N GLU A 102 1.03 -0.63 -11.37
CA GLU A 102 1.68 0.67 -11.29
C GLU A 102 2.43 0.88 -9.97
N SER A 103 2.14 0.09 -8.93
CA SER A 103 2.75 0.20 -7.61
C SER A 103 2.71 -1.09 -6.82
N ILE A 104 3.62 -1.19 -5.84
CA ILE A 104 3.58 -2.20 -4.80
C ILE A 104 3.48 -1.57 -3.42
N VAL A 105 2.68 -2.17 -2.54
CA VAL A 105 2.45 -1.75 -1.16
C VAL A 105 3.12 -2.73 -0.20
N PHE A 106 3.66 -2.25 0.91
CA PHE A 106 4.26 -3.09 1.95
C PHE A 106 4.38 -2.38 3.29
N HIS A 107 4.30 -3.15 4.38
CA HIS A 107 4.70 -2.70 5.71
C HIS A 107 6.23 -2.77 5.81
N ALA A 108 6.90 -1.63 6.05
CA ALA A 108 8.35 -1.56 5.89
C ALA A 108 9.14 -2.19 7.04
N ALA A 109 8.71 -2.00 8.30
CA ALA A 109 9.50 -2.44 9.45
C ALA A 109 8.72 -2.44 10.78
N PHE A 110 9.39 -2.97 11.81
CA PHE A 110 9.04 -2.82 13.22
C PHE A 110 10.14 -2.03 13.93
N TYR A 111 9.78 -1.24 14.95
CA TYR A 111 10.78 -0.51 15.74
C TYR A 111 11.66 -1.45 16.58
N LEU A 112 11.15 -2.57 17.05
CA LEU A 112 11.87 -3.55 17.90
C LEU A 112 12.50 -2.94 19.17
N GLY A 113 11.92 -1.84 19.65
CA GLY A 113 12.45 -1.07 20.79
C GLY A 113 13.52 -0.05 20.43
N ASP A 114 13.89 0.09 19.15
CA ASP A 114 14.81 1.12 18.70
C ASP A 114 14.14 2.51 18.71
N PRO A 115 14.90 3.58 18.90
CA PRO A 115 14.40 4.92 18.71
C PRO A 115 13.85 5.13 17.30
N PRO A 116 12.70 5.81 17.12
CA PRO A 116 12.09 6.03 15.81
C PRO A 116 13.04 6.62 14.76
N GLN A 117 13.87 7.57 15.16
CA GLN A 117 14.87 8.19 14.26
C GLN A 117 15.93 7.18 13.78
N GLN A 118 16.37 6.26 14.62
CA GLN A 118 17.32 5.22 14.23
C GLN A 118 16.68 4.24 13.25
N THR A 119 15.45 3.77 13.54
CA THR A 119 14.67 2.91 12.64
C THR A 119 14.45 3.58 11.31
N TYR A 120 14.10 4.88 11.31
CA TYR A 120 13.95 5.66 10.08
C TYR A 120 15.19 5.62 9.20
N GLN A 121 16.37 5.86 9.76
CA GLN A 121 17.64 5.84 9.00
C GLN A 121 17.95 4.46 8.43
N THR A 122 17.69 3.40 9.21
CA THR A 122 17.87 2.01 8.77
C THR A 122 16.93 1.68 7.61
N VAL A 123 15.64 1.98 7.75
CA VAL A 123 14.63 1.75 6.71
C VAL A 123 14.96 2.54 5.45
N LYS A 124 15.28 3.83 5.59
CA LYS A 124 15.66 4.69 4.46
C LYS A 124 16.85 4.13 3.69
N LYS A 125 17.91 3.68 4.41
CA LYS A 125 19.10 3.08 3.79
C LYS A 125 18.72 1.89 2.93
N HIS A 126 17.97 0.93 3.48
CA HIS A 126 17.61 -0.28 2.75
C HIS A 126 16.63 -0.03 1.60
N LEU A 127 15.72 0.95 1.73
CA LEU A 127 14.87 1.36 0.63
C LEU A 127 15.66 2.01 -0.50
N ALA A 128 16.68 2.82 -0.20
CA ALA A 128 17.57 3.37 -1.21
C ALA A 128 18.33 2.26 -1.98
N GLU A 129 18.86 1.25 -1.28
CA GLU A 129 19.51 0.09 -1.89
C GLU A 129 18.55 -0.69 -2.82
N ILE A 130 17.29 -0.88 -2.40
CA ILE A 130 16.25 -1.53 -3.23
C ILE A 130 15.95 -0.69 -4.48
N LEU A 131 15.76 0.63 -4.33
CA LEU A 131 15.47 1.52 -5.44
C LEU A 131 16.61 1.57 -6.46
N ASP A 132 17.86 1.58 -6.00
CA ASP A 132 19.02 1.55 -6.90
C ASP A 132 19.05 0.25 -7.72
N GLN A 133 18.78 -0.90 -7.09
CA GLN A 133 18.68 -2.17 -7.80
C GLN A 133 17.52 -2.19 -8.81
N LEU A 134 16.36 -1.65 -8.45
CA LEU A 134 15.21 -1.57 -9.37
C LEU A 134 15.47 -0.65 -10.56
N LYS A 135 16.25 0.42 -10.40
CA LYS A 135 16.66 1.27 -11.54
C LYS A 135 17.42 0.48 -12.60
N ASP A 136 18.33 -0.40 -12.18
CA ASP A 136 19.13 -1.23 -13.09
C ASP A 136 18.27 -2.31 -13.78
N GLU A 137 17.26 -2.81 -13.11
CA GLU A 137 16.35 -3.85 -13.62
C GLU A 137 15.16 -3.31 -14.40
N HIS A 138 14.89 -1.99 -14.30
CA HIS A 138 13.83 -1.26 -15.02
C HIS A 138 12.36 -1.64 -14.75
N PRO A 139 11.94 -2.26 -13.63
CA PRO A 139 10.52 -2.37 -13.34
C PRO A 139 9.93 -0.98 -13.08
N LYS A 140 8.84 -0.67 -13.78
CA LYS A 140 8.18 0.65 -13.69
C LYS A 140 7.07 0.61 -12.65
N VAL A 141 7.44 0.47 -11.38
CA VAL A 141 6.47 0.47 -10.27
C VAL A 141 6.89 1.44 -9.17
N TRP A 142 5.92 2.11 -8.57
CA TRP A 142 6.14 2.87 -7.35
C TRP A 142 6.27 1.94 -6.15
N LEU A 143 7.26 2.16 -5.31
CA LEU A 143 7.33 1.54 -4.00
C LEU A 143 6.50 2.36 -3.01
N ARG A 144 5.50 1.73 -2.36
CA ARG A 144 4.57 2.40 -1.47
C ARG A 144 4.62 1.80 -0.07
N PRO A 145 5.53 2.28 0.80
CA PRO A 145 5.45 1.93 2.21
C PRO A 145 4.11 2.42 2.77
N GLU A 146 3.46 1.56 3.55
CA GLU A 146 2.11 1.77 4.07
C GLU A 146 2.11 2.36 5.47
N VAL A 147 1.12 3.22 5.74
CA VAL A 147 0.79 3.67 7.09
C VAL A 147 0.28 2.48 7.90
N THR A 148 0.89 2.22 9.06
CA THR A 148 0.64 1.02 9.86
C THR A 148 -0.25 1.25 11.08
N GLY A 149 -1.01 0.23 11.47
CA GLY A 149 -2.03 0.30 12.51
C GLY A 149 -1.55 0.11 13.95
N LYS A 150 -0.25 -0.17 14.19
CA LYS A 150 0.29 -0.46 15.54
C LYS A 150 1.44 0.47 15.90
N ALA A 151 1.47 0.95 17.15
CA ALA A 151 2.56 1.80 17.64
C ALA A 151 3.94 1.11 17.62
N SER A 152 3.99 -0.23 17.61
CA SER A 152 5.23 -1.01 17.52
C SER A 152 5.79 -1.13 16.09
N GLN A 153 5.01 -0.74 15.07
CA GLN A 153 5.39 -0.77 13.67
C GLN A 153 5.86 0.61 13.19
N PHE A 154 6.88 0.61 12.36
CA PHE A 154 7.30 1.79 11.59
C PHE A 154 6.24 2.09 10.51
N GLY A 155 5.92 3.36 10.30
CA GLY A 155 4.94 3.76 9.30
C GLY A 155 3.90 4.75 9.83
N THR A 156 4.32 5.77 10.57
CA THR A 156 3.50 6.96 10.79
C THR A 156 3.37 7.77 9.50
N ILE A 157 2.31 8.56 9.35
CA ILE A 157 2.15 9.46 8.18
C ILE A 157 3.40 10.32 7.98
N ALA A 158 3.94 10.90 9.05
CA ALA A 158 5.13 11.76 8.98
C ALA A 158 6.37 11.00 8.45
N GLU A 159 6.60 9.76 8.91
CA GLU A 159 7.71 8.94 8.43
C GLU A 159 7.57 8.56 6.96
N ILE A 160 6.37 8.14 6.55
CA ILE A 160 6.10 7.75 5.16
C ILE A 160 6.21 8.93 4.21
N LEU A 161 5.64 10.09 4.55
CA LEU A 161 5.76 11.31 3.74
C LEU A 161 7.22 11.77 3.63
N LYS A 162 7.97 11.73 4.74
CA LYS A 162 9.38 12.09 4.75
C LYS A 162 10.22 11.16 3.87
N LEU A 163 10.01 9.84 3.92
CA LEU A 163 10.66 8.88 3.02
C LEU A 163 10.36 9.21 1.55
N SER A 164 9.09 9.49 1.23
CA SER A 164 8.65 9.81 -0.13
C SER A 164 9.23 11.14 -0.65
N THR A 165 9.56 12.07 0.26
CA THR A 165 10.24 13.32 -0.10
C THR A 165 11.74 13.11 -0.37
N GLU A 166 12.36 12.19 0.37
CA GLU A 166 13.82 12.00 0.35
C GLU A 166 14.30 10.93 -0.65
N LEU A 167 13.41 10.06 -1.14
CA LEU A 167 13.75 8.96 -2.04
C LEU A 167 12.84 8.98 -3.28
N GLU A 168 13.44 9.27 -4.43
CA GLU A 168 12.75 9.19 -5.72
C GLU A 168 12.35 7.74 -6.04
N GLY A 169 11.11 7.52 -6.47
CA GLY A 169 10.53 6.19 -6.71
C GLY A 169 9.70 5.68 -5.53
N LEU A 170 9.69 6.40 -4.39
CA LEU A 170 8.75 6.16 -3.30
C LEU A 170 7.53 7.08 -3.40
N ALA A 171 6.37 6.54 -3.07
CA ALA A 171 5.14 7.30 -2.83
C ALA A 171 4.38 6.67 -1.65
N PRO A 172 3.55 7.42 -0.91
CA PRO A 172 2.86 6.85 0.23
C PRO A 172 1.73 5.90 -0.20
N CYS A 173 1.47 4.86 0.63
CA CYS A 173 0.17 4.23 0.76
C CYS A 173 -0.45 4.69 2.08
N ILE A 174 -1.60 5.36 2.00
CA ILE A 174 -2.31 5.84 3.18
C ILE A 174 -3.43 4.87 3.52
N ASP A 175 -3.23 4.07 4.57
CA ASP A 175 -4.32 3.30 5.17
C ASP A 175 -4.95 4.14 6.30
N PHE A 176 -6.15 4.65 6.04
CA PHE A 176 -6.88 5.49 6.99
C PHE A 176 -7.45 4.67 8.15
N ALA A 177 -7.73 3.39 7.95
CA ALA A 177 -8.17 2.51 9.02
C ALA A 177 -7.02 2.20 9.99
N HIS A 178 -5.83 1.91 9.46
CA HIS A 178 -4.62 1.76 10.27
C HIS A 178 -4.29 3.05 11.03
N TRP A 179 -4.36 4.19 10.37
CA TRP A 179 -4.11 5.47 11.02
C TRP A 179 -5.08 5.74 12.18
N HIS A 180 -6.37 5.49 11.96
CA HIS A 180 -7.38 5.56 13.02
C HIS A 180 -7.08 4.60 14.17
N ALA A 181 -6.82 3.34 13.87
CA ALA A 181 -6.51 2.32 14.87
C ALA A 181 -5.25 2.65 15.70
N ARG A 182 -4.23 3.24 15.07
CA ARG A 182 -2.97 3.62 15.71
C ARG A 182 -3.12 4.79 16.66
N THR A 183 -3.95 5.78 16.32
CA THR A 183 -4.16 6.99 17.11
C THR A 183 -5.31 6.83 18.11
N GLY A 184 -6.31 6.04 17.77
CA GLY A 184 -7.54 5.86 18.55
C GLY A 184 -8.50 7.07 18.49
N GLU A 185 -8.12 8.15 17.80
CA GLU A 185 -8.83 9.44 17.82
C GLU A 185 -9.08 10.02 16.41
N SER A 186 -8.17 9.77 15.47
CA SER A 186 -8.19 10.38 14.13
C SER A 186 -9.28 9.77 13.26
N ASN A 187 -10.48 10.34 13.27
CA ASN A 187 -11.68 9.76 12.66
C ASN A 187 -12.73 10.80 12.28
N SER A 188 -12.32 11.96 11.74
CA SER A 188 -13.27 13.00 11.31
C SER A 188 -12.79 13.70 10.04
N TYR A 189 -13.71 14.39 9.36
CA TYR A 189 -13.40 15.15 8.14
C TYR A 189 -12.20 16.11 8.30
N PRO A 190 -12.11 16.96 9.35
CA PRO A 190 -10.96 17.86 9.50
C PRO A 190 -9.62 17.12 9.58
N GLU A 191 -9.60 15.98 10.22
CA GLU A 191 -8.39 15.14 10.38
C GLU A 191 -8.01 14.50 9.05
N PHE A 192 -8.99 13.93 8.31
CA PHE A 192 -8.75 13.40 6.97
C PHE A 192 -8.27 14.49 6.01
N ALA A 193 -8.91 15.63 5.99
CA ALA A 193 -8.49 16.79 5.19
C ALA A 193 -7.08 17.29 5.56
N SER A 194 -6.71 17.22 6.85
CA SER A 194 -5.35 17.55 7.30
C SER A 194 -4.29 16.62 6.71
N VAL A 195 -4.58 15.32 6.59
CA VAL A 195 -3.66 14.35 5.95
C VAL A 195 -3.47 14.69 4.47
N LEU A 196 -4.58 14.97 3.74
CA LEU A 196 -4.51 15.34 2.34
C LEU A 196 -3.72 16.63 2.12
N LYS A 197 -3.89 17.61 3.01
CA LYS A 197 -3.12 18.85 3.01
C LYS A 197 -1.62 18.57 3.26
N GLN A 198 -1.26 17.72 4.22
CA GLN A 198 0.12 17.33 4.49
C GLN A 198 0.77 16.66 3.27
N ILE A 199 0.04 15.77 2.56
CA ILE A 199 0.52 15.13 1.33
C ILE A 199 0.82 16.19 0.28
N LYS A 200 -0.13 17.12 0.05
CA LYS A 200 0.03 18.20 -0.91
C LYS A 200 1.21 19.12 -0.58
N GLU A 201 1.38 19.48 0.68
CA GLU A 201 2.46 20.35 1.15
C GLU A 201 3.84 19.66 1.05
N SER A 202 3.91 18.36 1.31
CA SER A 202 5.16 17.60 1.30
C SER A 202 5.58 17.15 -0.10
N LEU A 203 4.63 16.71 -0.92
CA LEU A 203 4.89 16.00 -2.19
C LEU A 203 4.30 16.71 -3.42
N GLY A 204 3.60 17.82 -3.23
CA GLY A 204 2.97 18.59 -4.29
C GLY A 204 1.61 18.07 -4.73
N GLN A 205 0.91 18.86 -5.57
CA GLN A 205 -0.43 18.54 -6.06
C GLN A 205 -0.49 17.22 -6.84
N ALA A 206 0.57 16.88 -7.57
CA ALA A 206 0.63 15.64 -8.35
C ALA A 206 0.53 14.39 -7.47
N ALA A 207 0.95 14.45 -6.21
CA ALA A 207 0.83 13.33 -5.29
C ALA A 207 -0.64 13.01 -4.94
N LEU A 208 -1.52 14.02 -4.89
CA LEU A 208 -2.96 13.81 -4.68
C LEU A 208 -3.64 13.12 -5.88
N THR A 209 -3.13 13.32 -7.11
CA THR A 209 -3.65 12.64 -8.30
C THR A 209 -3.08 11.26 -8.52
N ASN A 210 -2.07 10.87 -7.73
CA ASN A 210 -1.43 9.55 -7.74
C ASN A 210 -1.45 8.92 -6.33
N MET A 211 -2.52 9.14 -5.57
CA MET A 211 -2.67 8.51 -4.26
C MET A 211 -2.94 7.01 -4.36
N HIS A 212 -2.43 6.29 -3.40
CA HIS A 212 -2.83 4.92 -3.09
C HIS A 212 -3.42 4.91 -1.69
N ILE A 213 -4.65 4.44 -1.59
CA ILE A 213 -5.43 4.50 -0.35
C ILE A 213 -5.93 3.09 -0.03
N HIS A 214 -5.67 2.63 1.18
CA HIS A 214 -6.39 1.50 1.76
C HIS A 214 -7.53 2.01 2.64
N LEU A 215 -8.67 1.35 2.51
CA LEU A 215 -9.87 1.66 3.27
C LEU A 215 -10.60 0.38 3.63
N SER A 216 -10.69 0.11 4.92
CA SER A 216 -11.45 -1.01 5.49
C SER A 216 -12.15 -0.57 6.77
N GLY A 217 -13.06 -1.37 7.29
CA GLY A 217 -13.40 -1.29 8.71
C GLY A 217 -12.25 -1.85 9.55
N ILE A 218 -12.15 -1.42 10.80
CA ILE A 218 -11.05 -1.79 11.68
C ILE A 218 -11.53 -2.07 13.11
N ARG A 219 -11.04 -3.14 13.69
CA ARG A 219 -11.11 -3.42 15.13
C ARG A 219 -9.75 -3.13 15.74
N TYR A 220 -9.73 -2.39 16.81
CA TYR A 220 -8.49 -1.95 17.46
C TYR A 220 -8.62 -1.92 18.99
N SER A 221 -7.53 -1.68 19.66
CA SER A 221 -7.39 -1.51 21.10
C SER A 221 -6.42 -0.37 21.39
N GLN A 222 -6.13 -0.10 22.66
CA GLN A 222 -5.07 0.84 23.05
C GLN A 222 -3.67 0.49 22.49
N LYS A 223 -3.47 -0.76 22.01
CA LYS A 223 -2.22 -1.21 21.37
C LYS A 223 -2.25 -1.07 19.85
N GLY A 224 -3.33 -0.52 19.29
CA GLY A 224 -3.57 -0.37 17.86
C GLY A 224 -4.42 -1.50 17.28
N GLU A 225 -4.26 -1.73 16.00
CA GLU A 225 -5.01 -2.67 15.17
C GLU A 225 -5.06 -4.10 15.76
N LEU A 226 -6.25 -4.70 15.71
CA LEU A 226 -6.52 -6.11 16.02
C LEU A 226 -6.94 -6.90 14.76
N GLY A 227 -7.50 -6.24 13.75
CA GLY A 227 -7.92 -6.87 12.50
C GLY A 227 -8.95 -6.05 11.74
N HIS A 228 -9.09 -6.36 10.45
CA HIS A 228 -10.02 -5.70 9.56
C HIS A 228 -11.47 -6.16 9.80
N LEU A 229 -12.41 -5.29 9.49
CA LEU A 229 -13.85 -5.50 9.52
C LEU A 229 -14.47 -4.99 8.22
N ASP A 230 -15.72 -5.32 7.99
CA ASP A 230 -16.51 -4.59 7.00
C ASP A 230 -16.69 -3.12 7.43
N LEU A 231 -16.74 -2.20 6.48
CA LEU A 231 -16.86 -0.75 6.76
C LEU A 231 -18.06 -0.42 7.66
N ARG A 232 -19.16 -1.17 7.53
CA ARG A 232 -20.39 -0.96 8.30
C ARG A 232 -20.30 -1.45 9.74
N ASP A 233 -19.36 -2.34 10.04
CA ASP A 233 -19.16 -2.94 11.37
C ASP A 233 -18.10 -2.21 12.19
N SER A 234 -17.53 -1.14 11.63
CA SER A 234 -16.49 -0.32 12.22
C SER A 234 -17.00 1.07 12.59
N ASP A 235 -16.33 1.69 13.55
CA ASP A 235 -16.55 3.08 13.92
C ASP A 235 -15.87 4.09 12.98
N LEU A 236 -15.08 3.63 12.00
CA LEU A 236 -14.41 4.50 11.03
C LEU A 236 -15.45 5.28 10.23
N LYS A 237 -15.37 6.60 10.30
CA LYS A 237 -16.27 7.52 9.58
C LYS A 237 -15.89 7.64 8.10
N TYR A 238 -15.92 6.52 7.38
CA TYR A 238 -15.50 6.45 5.99
C TYR A 238 -16.25 7.42 5.06
N THR A 239 -17.50 7.77 5.38
CA THR A 239 -18.26 8.77 4.61
C THR A 239 -17.67 10.18 4.71
N GLU A 240 -17.14 10.55 5.88
CA GLU A 240 -16.42 11.81 6.07
C GLU A 240 -15.07 11.79 5.33
N LEU A 241 -14.37 10.62 5.29
CA LEU A 241 -13.18 10.45 4.48
C LEU A 241 -13.48 10.61 2.98
N LEU A 242 -14.52 9.96 2.47
CA LEU A 242 -14.93 10.11 1.06
C LEU A 242 -15.28 11.55 0.71
N GLN A 243 -15.91 12.28 1.63
CA GLN A 243 -16.15 13.70 1.43
C GLN A 243 -14.85 14.51 1.38
N ALA A 244 -13.90 14.24 2.28
CA ALA A 244 -12.59 14.90 2.25
C ALA A 244 -11.83 14.63 0.94
N LEU A 245 -11.82 13.38 0.46
CA LEU A 245 -11.21 13.00 -0.82
C LEU A 245 -11.87 13.68 -2.03
N LYS A 246 -13.17 13.96 -1.95
CA LYS A 246 -13.89 14.68 -3.01
C LYS A 246 -13.56 16.15 -3.05
N ASP A 247 -13.29 16.76 -1.89
CA ASP A 247 -13.13 18.21 -1.74
C ASP A 247 -11.68 18.67 -1.98
N HIS A 248 -10.70 17.76 -1.98
CA HIS A 248 -9.26 18.04 -2.13
C HIS A 248 -8.63 17.38 -3.34
#